data_279445ccacc6c5aeb40b9164bf0cac09
#
_entry.id   279445ccacc6c5aeb40b9164bf0cac09
#
_cell.length_a   1.000
_cell.length_b   1.000
_cell.length_c   1.000
_cell.angle_alpha   90.00
_cell.angle_beta   90.00
_cell.angle_gamma   90.00
#
_symmetry.space_group_name_H-M   'P 1'
#
loop_
_entity.id
_entity.type
_entity.pdbx_description
1 polymer ?
#
loop_
_entity_poly.entity_id
_entity_poly.type
_entity_poly.pdbx_seq_one_letter_code
_entity_poly.pdbx_strand_id
1 'polypeptide(L)'
;MNTPTPSPCVRQDAIPTPKHPAPDCSALVATAAALVAPGKGILAADESLPTIGKRFAALGIASTEENRRAYRELLFTTPDLGEAISGVILFDETLRQKTAAGAPFSETLVRQGIIPGIKVDLGAIALPGFPGEKFTQGLDGLRERLAAYRELGARFTKWRAVIAIGEGLPTAAAIAANARGLALFAALSQEAGLVPVVEPEVLMDGHHTLARCEEVTRTTLTTVFATLLEQRVVLEAMLLKTGMVLAGKDCPQQAAVGPVAEATIRCLRQAVPAAVPGIVFLSGGQGDVAATERLNAICRAGGVPWKLSFSYGRALQDAAMKTWKGPPANVAAAQAALRHRARCNGLAVQGQYSESTEREATA
;
A
#
# COMPACT_ATOMS: atom_id res chain seq x y z
N MET A 1 -68.01 -11.04 -13.81
CA MET A 1 -66.92 -10.21 -13.32
C MET A 1 -66.00 -11.12 -12.50
N ASN A 2 -64.93 -11.59 -13.10
CA ASN A 2 -63.96 -12.48 -12.43
C ASN A 2 -62.80 -11.61 -11.92
N THR A 3 -62.68 -11.54 -10.61
CA THR A 3 -61.50 -10.91 -9.94
C THR A 3 -60.31 -11.87 -9.98
N PRO A 4 -59.10 -11.44 -10.42
CA PRO A 4 -57.92 -12.30 -10.37
C PRO A 4 -57.40 -12.46 -8.94
N THR A 5 -57.15 -13.69 -8.56
CA THR A 5 -56.51 -14.09 -7.29
C THR A 5 -55.01 -13.65 -7.31
N PRO A 6 -54.47 -13.06 -6.26
CA PRO A 6 -53.05 -12.70 -6.22
C PRO A 6 -52.19 -13.96 -6.09
N SER A 7 -51.16 -14.04 -6.92
CA SER A 7 -50.12 -15.07 -6.88
C SER A 7 -49.37 -15.02 -5.55
N PRO A 8 -48.99 -16.18 -4.96
CA PRO A 8 -48.24 -16.22 -3.70
C PRO A 8 -46.85 -15.66 -3.92
N CYS A 9 -46.47 -14.70 -3.10
CA CYS A 9 -45.13 -14.15 -3.00
C CYS A 9 -44.15 -15.30 -2.60
N VAL A 10 -43.28 -15.71 -3.49
CA VAL A 10 -42.22 -16.68 -3.20
C VAL A 10 -41.30 -16.03 -2.16
N ARG A 11 -41.33 -16.55 -0.94
CA ARG A 11 -40.31 -16.21 0.08
C ARG A 11 -38.95 -16.64 -0.46
N GLN A 12 -38.07 -15.69 -0.69
CA GLN A 12 -36.65 -15.98 -0.86
C GLN A 12 -36.17 -16.54 0.47
N ASP A 13 -35.93 -17.85 0.52
CA ASP A 13 -35.30 -18.47 1.67
C ASP A 13 -33.94 -17.81 1.86
N ALA A 14 -33.77 -17.15 3.01
CA ALA A 14 -32.50 -16.55 3.38
C ALA A 14 -31.43 -17.65 3.42
N ILE A 15 -30.34 -17.46 2.67
CA ILE A 15 -29.21 -18.37 2.71
C ILE A 15 -28.77 -18.50 4.17
N PRO A 16 -28.72 -19.73 4.75
CA PRO A 16 -28.36 -19.90 6.13
C PRO A 16 -26.96 -19.37 6.38
N THR A 17 -26.83 -18.37 7.22
CA THR A 17 -25.52 -17.93 7.69
C THR A 17 -24.92 -19.03 8.59
N PRO A 18 -23.77 -19.60 8.26
CA PRO A 18 -23.12 -20.56 9.14
C PRO A 18 -22.84 -19.91 10.50
N LYS A 19 -23.26 -20.55 11.58
CA LYS A 19 -22.96 -20.14 12.96
C LYS A 19 -21.52 -20.54 13.33
N HIS A 20 -20.54 -19.95 12.64
CA HIS A 20 -19.18 -19.94 13.16
C HIS A 20 -19.02 -18.67 13.98
N PRO A 21 -18.54 -18.72 15.22
CA PRO A 21 -18.17 -17.52 15.94
C PRO A 21 -17.16 -16.74 15.08
N ALA A 22 -17.38 -15.45 14.96
CA ALA A 22 -16.41 -14.58 14.28
C ALA A 22 -15.04 -14.78 14.96
N PRO A 23 -13.95 -14.95 14.20
CA PRO A 23 -12.62 -15.05 14.81
C PRO A 23 -12.36 -13.81 15.66
N ASP A 24 -11.70 -13.98 16.80
CA ASP A 24 -11.25 -12.84 17.59
C ASP A 24 -10.22 -12.04 16.80
N CYS A 25 -10.66 -10.93 16.23
CA CYS A 25 -9.83 -10.06 15.42
C CYS A 25 -9.19 -8.92 16.23
N SER A 26 -9.30 -8.92 17.56
CA SER A 26 -8.81 -7.81 18.41
C SER A 26 -7.34 -7.47 18.19
N ALA A 27 -6.48 -8.48 18.07
CA ALA A 27 -5.05 -8.32 17.80
C ALA A 27 -4.79 -7.72 16.39
N LEU A 28 -5.60 -8.11 15.40
CA LEU A 28 -5.51 -7.56 14.04
C LEU A 28 -5.94 -6.10 14.01
N VAL A 29 -7.05 -5.76 14.67
CA VAL A 29 -7.54 -4.38 14.80
C VAL A 29 -6.50 -3.50 15.49
N ALA A 30 -5.90 -3.97 16.59
CA ALA A 30 -4.84 -3.25 17.27
C ALA A 30 -3.60 -3.03 16.37
N THR A 31 -3.19 -4.04 15.60
CA THR A 31 -2.07 -3.94 14.66
C THR A 31 -2.40 -2.97 13.51
N ALA A 32 -3.60 -3.03 12.94
CA ALA A 32 -4.04 -2.11 11.89
C ALA A 32 -4.03 -0.65 12.38
N ALA A 33 -4.52 -0.40 13.59
CA ALA A 33 -4.48 0.92 14.20
C ALA A 33 -3.04 1.41 14.46
N ALA A 34 -2.15 0.53 14.91
CA ALA A 34 -0.74 0.86 15.15
C ALA A 34 0.02 1.23 13.86
N LEU A 35 -0.33 0.58 12.74
CA LEU A 35 0.26 0.87 11.43
C LEU A 35 -0.06 2.29 10.92
N VAL A 36 -1.14 2.89 11.35
CA VAL A 36 -1.57 4.26 11.01
C VAL A 36 -1.53 5.20 12.24
N ALA A 37 -0.58 4.96 13.14
CA ALA A 37 -0.36 5.83 14.29
C ALA A 37 -0.08 7.28 13.86
N PRO A 38 -0.48 8.30 14.65
CA PRO A 38 -0.29 9.70 14.31
C PRO A 38 1.16 10.04 13.96
N GLY A 39 1.36 10.77 12.86
CA GLY A 39 2.68 11.18 12.40
C GLY A 39 3.57 10.06 11.83
N LYS A 40 3.04 8.86 11.67
CA LYS A 40 3.80 7.70 11.15
C LYS A 40 3.16 7.14 9.88
N GLY A 41 4.00 6.45 9.09
CA GLY A 41 3.56 5.72 7.91
C GLY A 41 4.38 4.46 7.68
N ILE A 42 4.24 3.87 6.50
CA ILE A 42 4.84 2.58 6.15
C ILE A 42 5.94 2.78 5.12
N LEU A 43 7.12 2.25 5.39
CA LEU A 43 8.19 2.14 4.40
C LEU A 43 7.93 0.89 3.54
N ALA A 44 7.69 1.09 2.24
CA ALA A 44 7.62 0.00 1.28
C ALA A 44 9.04 -0.31 0.77
N ALA A 45 9.65 -1.37 1.32
CA ALA A 45 10.97 -1.87 0.98
C ALA A 45 10.89 -3.28 0.36
N ASP A 46 9.82 -3.50 -0.41
CA ASP A 46 9.38 -4.78 -0.94
C ASP A 46 9.64 -4.95 -2.45
N GLU A 47 10.56 -4.18 -3.00
CA GLU A 47 10.93 -4.31 -4.40
C GLU A 47 11.40 -5.73 -4.72
N SER A 48 10.76 -6.33 -5.74
CA SER A 48 11.18 -7.62 -6.29
C SER A 48 12.60 -7.54 -6.89
N LEU A 49 13.26 -8.68 -7.06
CA LEU A 49 14.62 -8.72 -7.61
C LEU A 49 14.78 -7.96 -8.94
N PRO A 50 13.85 -8.08 -9.92
CA PRO A 50 13.93 -7.26 -11.14
C PRO A 50 13.77 -5.77 -10.88
N THR A 51 12.92 -5.37 -9.91
CA THR A 51 12.65 -3.96 -9.61
C THR A 51 13.84 -3.31 -8.92
N ILE A 52 14.40 -3.93 -7.88
CA ILE A 52 15.57 -3.39 -7.19
C ILE A 52 16.80 -3.42 -8.12
N GLY A 53 16.94 -4.45 -8.97
CA GLY A 53 17.99 -4.54 -9.95
C GLY A 53 17.99 -3.38 -10.95
N LYS A 54 16.82 -2.98 -11.46
CA LYS A 54 16.69 -1.81 -12.33
C LYS A 54 17.09 -0.50 -11.62
N ARG A 55 16.71 -0.34 -10.33
CA ARG A 55 17.10 0.83 -9.54
C ARG A 55 18.59 0.89 -9.28
N PHE A 56 19.20 -0.24 -8.95
CA PHE A 56 20.65 -0.36 -8.74
C PHE A 56 21.42 -0.09 -10.02
N ALA A 57 21.01 -0.67 -11.14
CA ALA A 57 21.63 -0.46 -12.45
C ALA A 57 21.67 1.02 -12.86
N ALA A 58 20.61 1.78 -12.57
CA ALA A 58 20.56 3.22 -12.82
C ALA A 58 21.62 4.03 -12.04
N LEU A 59 22.21 3.44 -11.00
CA LEU A 59 23.25 4.05 -10.16
C LEU A 59 24.61 3.33 -10.29
N GLY A 60 24.74 2.38 -11.22
CA GLY A 60 25.96 1.60 -11.41
C GLY A 60 26.22 0.57 -10.30
N ILE A 61 25.20 0.20 -9.51
CA ILE A 61 25.32 -0.77 -8.43
C ILE A 61 24.99 -2.16 -8.95
N ALA A 62 25.84 -3.16 -8.71
CA ALA A 62 25.55 -4.55 -9.03
C ALA A 62 24.43 -5.10 -8.13
N SER A 63 23.42 -5.75 -8.71
CA SER A 63 22.31 -6.35 -7.95
C SER A 63 22.66 -7.73 -7.40
N THR A 64 23.74 -7.82 -6.63
CA THR A 64 24.10 -9.02 -5.87
C THR A 64 23.20 -9.15 -4.62
N GLU A 65 23.10 -10.36 -4.07
CA GLU A 65 22.38 -10.57 -2.81
C GLU A 65 22.98 -9.73 -1.68
N GLU A 66 24.32 -9.65 -1.60
CA GLU A 66 25.02 -8.85 -0.58
C GLU A 66 24.70 -7.35 -0.71
N ASN A 67 24.72 -6.78 -1.91
CA ASN A 67 24.37 -5.37 -2.10
C ASN A 67 22.90 -5.10 -1.76
N ARG A 68 22.00 -6.04 -2.07
CA ARG A 68 20.59 -5.93 -1.67
C ARG A 68 20.45 -6.00 -0.15
N ARG A 69 21.15 -6.95 0.49
CA ARG A 69 21.17 -7.09 1.95
C ARG A 69 21.72 -5.83 2.62
N ALA A 70 22.88 -5.32 2.16
CA ALA A 70 23.52 -4.13 2.70
C ALA A 70 22.61 -2.89 2.55
N TYR A 71 21.94 -2.75 1.40
CA TYR A 71 20.97 -1.66 1.22
C TYR A 71 19.77 -1.76 2.18
N ARG A 72 19.23 -2.97 2.37
CA ARG A 72 18.13 -3.19 3.34
C ARG A 72 18.60 -2.93 4.77
N GLU A 73 19.80 -3.38 5.13
CA GLU A 73 20.39 -3.10 6.43
C GLU A 73 20.52 -1.60 6.68
N LEU A 74 21.03 -0.83 5.72
CA LEU A 74 21.09 0.62 5.77
C LEU A 74 19.72 1.22 6.14
N LEU A 75 18.65 0.80 5.44
CA LEU A 75 17.30 1.32 5.68
C LEU A 75 16.81 0.97 7.09
N PHE A 76 16.97 -0.29 7.51
CA PHE A 76 16.37 -0.81 8.74
C PHE A 76 17.17 -0.52 10.01
N THR A 77 18.42 -0.09 9.86
CA THR A 77 19.27 0.35 10.99
C THR A 77 19.39 1.87 11.06
N THR A 78 18.62 2.61 10.25
CA THR A 78 18.55 4.06 10.32
C THR A 78 18.11 4.49 11.74
N PRO A 79 18.89 5.31 12.44
CA PRO A 79 18.55 5.79 13.78
C PRO A 79 17.21 6.55 13.77
N ASP A 80 16.43 6.36 14.81
CA ASP A 80 15.15 7.06 15.07
C ASP A 80 14.09 6.87 13.98
N LEU A 81 14.27 5.87 13.10
CA LEU A 81 13.33 5.61 12.02
C LEU A 81 11.91 5.33 12.54
N GLY A 82 11.80 4.68 13.70
CA GLY A 82 10.52 4.37 14.35
C GLY A 82 9.72 5.59 14.81
N GLU A 83 10.30 6.79 14.83
CA GLU A 83 9.57 8.03 15.14
C GLU A 83 8.57 8.41 14.05
N ALA A 84 8.90 8.13 12.76
CA ALA A 84 8.08 8.46 11.61
C ALA A 84 7.58 7.24 10.82
N ILE A 85 8.10 6.03 11.10
CA ILE A 85 7.74 4.78 10.42
C ILE A 85 7.12 3.82 11.43
N SER A 86 5.89 3.42 11.17
CA SER A 86 5.13 2.44 11.96
C SER A 86 5.32 1.00 11.49
N GLY A 87 5.58 0.80 10.19
CA GLY A 87 5.73 -0.51 9.58
C GLY A 87 6.66 -0.51 8.38
N VAL A 88 7.20 -1.67 8.06
CA VAL A 88 8.03 -1.88 6.85
C VAL A 88 7.49 -3.09 6.10
N ILE A 89 7.21 -2.92 4.81
CA ILE A 89 6.88 -4.04 3.93
C ILE A 89 8.19 -4.61 3.39
N LEU A 90 8.45 -5.88 3.68
CA LEU A 90 9.63 -6.60 3.23
C LEU A 90 9.33 -7.43 1.97
N PHE A 91 10.39 -7.80 1.23
CA PHE A 91 10.37 -8.84 0.23
C PHE A 91 10.76 -10.20 0.85
N ASP A 92 10.39 -11.33 0.24
CA ASP A 92 10.66 -12.66 0.81
C ASP A 92 12.16 -12.89 1.13
N GLU A 93 13.06 -12.59 0.17
CA GLU A 93 14.52 -12.65 0.40
C GLU A 93 14.90 -11.87 1.66
N THR A 94 14.41 -10.63 1.80
CA THR A 94 14.77 -9.72 2.88
C THR A 94 14.26 -10.18 4.25
N LEU A 95 13.05 -10.74 4.31
CA LEU A 95 12.50 -11.24 5.57
C LEU A 95 13.33 -12.39 6.15
N ARG A 96 14.01 -13.16 5.28
CA ARG A 96 14.89 -14.27 5.67
C ARG A 96 16.33 -13.86 5.96
N GLN A 97 16.72 -12.66 5.57
CA GLN A 97 18.08 -12.13 5.74
C GLN A 97 18.30 -11.57 7.15
N LYS A 98 19.59 -11.38 7.45
CA LYS A 98 20.09 -10.86 8.72
C LYS A 98 21.00 -9.66 8.47
N THR A 99 21.18 -8.84 9.49
CA THR A 99 22.21 -7.80 9.53
C THR A 99 23.61 -8.43 9.48
N ALA A 100 24.64 -7.65 9.19
CA ALA A 100 26.02 -8.08 9.27
C ALA A 100 26.38 -8.61 10.68
N ALA A 101 25.71 -8.13 11.72
CA ALA A 101 25.84 -8.59 13.11
C ALA A 101 25.03 -9.88 13.41
N GLY A 102 24.34 -10.47 12.42
CA GLY A 102 23.62 -11.73 12.55
C GLY A 102 22.18 -11.62 13.09
N ALA A 103 21.68 -10.43 13.38
CA ALA A 103 20.29 -10.24 13.83
C ALA A 103 19.31 -10.31 12.65
N PRO A 104 18.17 -11.04 12.75
CA PRO A 104 17.12 -11.01 11.73
C PRO A 104 16.60 -9.60 11.49
N PHE A 105 16.29 -9.25 10.24
CA PHE A 105 15.76 -7.92 9.94
C PHE A 105 14.41 -7.65 10.62
N SER A 106 13.56 -8.67 10.77
CA SER A 106 12.30 -8.53 11.51
C SER A 106 12.53 -8.12 12.97
N GLU A 107 13.52 -8.71 13.66
CA GLU A 107 13.85 -8.32 15.04
C GLU A 107 14.48 -6.92 15.11
N THR A 108 15.33 -6.57 14.13
CA THR A 108 15.95 -5.24 14.04
C THR A 108 14.89 -4.14 13.95
N LEU A 109 13.82 -4.37 13.17
CA LEU A 109 12.68 -3.45 13.07
C LEU A 109 11.87 -3.38 14.37
N VAL A 110 11.56 -4.53 14.97
CA VAL A 110 10.78 -4.58 16.22
C VAL A 110 11.49 -3.83 17.36
N ARG A 111 12.82 -3.89 17.46
CA ARG A 111 13.61 -3.14 18.46
C ARG A 111 13.45 -1.62 18.33
N GLN A 112 13.08 -1.12 17.17
CA GLN A 112 12.78 0.29 16.91
C GLN A 112 11.28 0.61 17.00
N GLY A 113 10.44 -0.33 17.45
CA GLY A 113 9.00 -0.17 17.50
C GLY A 113 8.32 -0.20 16.12
N ILE A 114 8.99 -0.76 15.11
CA ILE A 114 8.49 -0.84 13.73
C ILE A 114 7.93 -2.24 13.48
N ILE A 115 6.71 -2.31 12.94
CA ILE A 115 6.01 -3.56 12.66
C ILE A 115 6.51 -4.15 11.33
N PRO A 116 7.05 -5.42 11.31
CA PRO A 116 7.43 -6.07 10.07
C PRO A 116 6.22 -6.56 9.29
N GLY A 117 6.22 -6.33 7.98
CA GLY A 117 5.24 -6.85 7.04
C GLY A 117 5.89 -7.48 5.82
N ILE A 118 5.11 -8.12 4.99
CA ILE A 118 5.59 -8.90 3.85
C ILE A 118 4.72 -8.73 2.61
N LYS A 119 5.36 -8.51 1.45
CA LYS A 119 4.71 -8.61 0.15
C LYS A 119 4.49 -10.09 -0.19
N VAL A 120 3.24 -10.48 -0.44
CA VAL A 120 2.87 -11.87 -0.67
C VAL A 120 2.38 -12.16 -2.09
N ASP A 121 2.09 -11.14 -2.90
CA ASP A 121 1.79 -11.33 -4.32
C ASP A 121 3.03 -11.76 -5.11
N LEU A 122 2.84 -12.51 -6.18
CA LEU A 122 3.89 -12.99 -7.10
C LEU A 122 4.00 -12.14 -8.36
N GLY A 123 3.36 -10.97 -8.38
CA GLY A 123 3.40 -10.03 -9.50
C GLY A 123 2.20 -10.13 -10.44
N ALA A 124 2.06 -9.10 -11.27
CA ALA A 124 0.97 -8.99 -12.22
C ALA A 124 1.37 -9.55 -13.58
N ILE A 125 0.50 -10.38 -14.17
CA ILE A 125 0.64 -10.95 -15.51
C ILE A 125 -0.49 -10.48 -16.41
N ALA A 126 -0.38 -10.70 -17.71
CA ALA A 126 -1.42 -10.38 -18.68
C ALA A 126 -2.75 -11.11 -18.35
N LEU A 127 -3.86 -10.38 -18.37
CA LEU A 127 -5.19 -10.97 -18.23
C LEU A 127 -5.58 -11.65 -19.54
N PRO A 128 -5.84 -12.97 -19.53
CA PRO A 128 -6.21 -13.69 -20.77
C PRO A 128 -7.45 -13.12 -21.41
N GLY A 129 -7.38 -12.84 -22.72
CA GLY A 129 -8.49 -12.28 -23.49
C GLY A 129 -8.67 -10.75 -23.38
N PHE A 130 -7.84 -10.05 -22.58
CA PHE A 130 -7.94 -8.60 -22.35
C PHE A 130 -6.59 -7.91 -22.58
N PRO A 131 -6.25 -7.57 -23.83
CA PRO A 131 -4.98 -6.92 -24.16
C PRO A 131 -4.75 -5.62 -23.37
N GLY A 132 -3.54 -5.44 -22.83
CA GLY A 132 -3.17 -4.26 -22.03
C GLY A 132 -3.58 -4.33 -20.56
N GLU A 133 -4.41 -5.27 -20.16
CA GLU A 133 -4.83 -5.46 -18.77
C GLU A 133 -4.08 -6.59 -18.07
N LYS A 134 -4.02 -6.52 -16.77
CA LYS A 134 -3.26 -7.46 -15.92
C LYS A 134 -4.10 -7.95 -14.76
N PHE A 135 -3.76 -9.12 -14.23
CA PHE A 135 -4.21 -9.59 -12.93
C PHE A 135 -3.01 -10.08 -12.11
N THR A 136 -3.15 -10.07 -10.80
CA THR A 136 -2.04 -10.40 -9.89
C THR A 136 -2.14 -11.85 -9.44
N GLN A 137 -1.01 -12.56 -9.52
CA GLN A 137 -0.85 -13.96 -9.10
C GLN A 137 -0.35 -14.07 -7.65
N GLY A 138 -0.47 -15.28 -7.07
CA GLY A 138 0.15 -15.63 -5.79
C GLY A 138 -0.81 -16.22 -4.76
N LEU A 139 -2.04 -16.61 -5.14
CA LEU A 139 -2.98 -17.28 -4.24
C LEU A 139 -2.60 -18.74 -3.99
N ASP A 140 -2.01 -19.41 -4.99
CA ASP A 140 -1.59 -20.80 -4.86
C ASP A 140 -0.50 -20.94 -3.78
N GLY A 141 -0.71 -21.85 -2.81
CA GLY A 141 0.16 -22.05 -1.66
C GLY A 141 0.30 -20.84 -0.73
N LEU A 142 -0.64 -19.88 -0.81
CA LEU A 142 -0.55 -18.66 0.01
C LEU A 142 -0.75 -18.96 1.50
N ARG A 143 -1.64 -19.89 1.85
CA ARG A 143 -1.92 -20.26 3.26
C ARG A 143 -0.65 -20.74 3.97
N GLU A 144 0.12 -21.62 3.33
CA GLU A 144 1.37 -22.16 3.85
C GLU A 144 2.45 -21.07 3.95
N ARG A 145 2.55 -20.21 2.95
CA ARG A 145 3.49 -19.08 2.97
C ARG A 145 3.16 -18.07 4.07
N LEU A 146 1.88 -17.78 4.32
CA LEU A 146 1.46 -16.88 5.39
C LEU A 146 1.83 -17.41 6.77
N ALA A 147 1.65 -18.71 7.01
CA ALA A 147 2.08 -19.36 8.26
C ALA A 147 3.58 -19.19 8.47
N ALA A 148 4.40 -19.53 7.47
CA ALA A 148 5.84 -19.38 7.54
C ALA A 148 6.28 -17.90 7.74
N TYR A 149 5.65 -16.94 7.08
CA TYR A 149 5.97 -15.53 7.26
C TYR A 149 5.63 -15.00 8.65
N ARG A 150 4.53 -15.49 9.23
CA ARG A 150 4.16 -15.15 10.61
C ARG A 150 5.20 -15.66 11.62
N GLU A 151 5.72 -16.87 11.43
CA GLU A 151 6.81 -17.43 12.24
C GLU A 151 8.10 -16.62 12.11
N LEU A 152 8.41 -16.10 10.91
CA LEU A 152 9.54 -15.20 10.69
C LEU A 152 9.35 -13.78 11.23
N GLY A 153 8.22 -13.51 11.87
CA GLY A 153 7.95 -12.26 12.58
C GLY A 153 7.07 -11.27 11.85
N ALA A 154 6.57 -11.57 10.64
CA ALA A 154 5.61 -10.70 9.97
C ALA A 154 4.30 -10.55 10.79
N ARG A 155 3.70 -9.36 10.74
CA ARG A 155 2.43 -9.04 11.41
C ARG A 155 1.40 -8.46 10.45
N PHE A 156 1.81 -8.05 9.26
CA PHE A 156 0.92 -7.62 8.19
C PHE A 156 1.45 -8.08 6.83
N THR A 157 0.55 -8.10 5.87
CA THR A 157 0.81 -8.54 4.51
C THR A 157 0.45 -7.45 3.52
N LYS A 158 1.01 -7.50 2.32
CA LYS A 158 0.62 -6.58 1.24
C LYS A 158 0.47 -7.32 -0.07
N TRP A 159 -0.58 -6.98 -0.81
CA TRP A 159 -0.85 -7.48 -2.17
C TRP A 159 -1.23 -6.31 -3.07
N ARG A 160 -0.51 -6.18 -4.18
CA ARG A 160 -0.72 -5.13 -5.17
C ARG A 160 -1.44 -5.69 -6.39
N ALA A 161 -2.56 -5.09 -6.75
CA ALA A 161 -3.19 -5.22 -8.06
C ALA A 161 -2.98 -3.93 -8.86
N VAL A 162 -2.83 -4.03 -10.17
CA VAL A 162 -2.60 -2.87 -11.04
C VAL A 162 -3.74 -2.71 -12.05
N ILE A 163 -4.27 -1.50 -12.13
CA ILE A 163 -5.36 -1.11 -13.02
C ILE A 163 -4.84 -0.01 -13.97
N ALA A 164 -4.73 -0.33 -15.24
CA ALA A 164 -4.32 0.63 -16.27
C ALA A 164 -5.50 1.46 -16.76
N ILE A 165 -5.26 2.75 -17.04
CA ILE A 165 -6.20 3.64 -17.74
C ILE A 165 -5.72 3.81 -19.18
N GLY A 166 -6.62 3.62 -20.13
CA GLY A 166 -6.36 3.78 -21.57
C GLY A 166 -7.67 3.87 -22.36
N GLU A 167 -7.58 3.80 -23.68
CA GLU A 167 -8.75 3.73 -24.53
C GLU A 167 -9.46 2.39 -24.28
N GLY A 168 -10.73 2.43 -23.85
CA GLY A 168 -11.49 1.26 -23.46
C GLY A 168 -11.04 0.57 -22.15
N LEU A 169 -10.06 1.13 -21.42
CA LEU A 169 -9.52 0.55 -20.19
C LEU A 169 -9.79 1.44 -18.96
N PRO A 170 -9.95 0.83 -17.78
CA PRO A 170 -10.04 -0.61 -17.52
C PRO A 170 -11.39 -1.19 -17.94
N THR A 171 -11.41 -2.50 -18.23
CA THR A 171 -12.67 -3.24 -18.38
C THR A 171 -13.23 -3.65 -17.03
N ALA A 172 -14.54 -3.88 -16.95
CA ALA A 172 -15.17 -4.42 -15.75
C ALA A 172 -14.60 -5.80 -15.36
N ALA A 173 -14.22 -6.61 -16.36
CA ALA A 173 -13.61 -7.92 -16.14
C ALA A 173 -12.25 -7.81 -15.42
N ALA A 174 -11.39 -6.88 -15.82
CA ALA A 174 -10.10 -6.68 -15.17
C ALA A 174 -10.23 -6.18 -13.72
N ILE A 175 -11.17 -5.24 -13.48
CA ILE A 175 -11.48 -4.76 -12.13
C ILE A 175 -11.98 -5.93 -11.26
N ALA A 176 -12.94 -6.72 -11.75
CA ALA A 176 -13.51 -7.84 -11.01
C ALA A 176 -12.49 -8.94 -10.71
N ALA A 177 -11.64 -9.32 -11.67
CA ALA A 177 -10.59 -10.32 -11.48
C ALA A 177 -9.60 -9.90 -10.38
N ASN A 178 -9.15 -8.64 -10.39
CA ASN A 178 -8.25 -8.13 -9.38
C ASN A 178 -8.93 -7.96 -8.01
N ALA A 179 -10.19 -7.51 -7.97
CA ALA A 179 -10.96 -7.40 -6.73
C ALA A 179 -11.13 -8.77 -6.05
N ARG A 180 -11.40 -9.84 -6.83
CA ARG A 180 -11.50 -11.20 -6.30
C ARG A 180 -10.17 -11.68 -5.73
N GLY A 181 -9.04 -11.44 -6.41
CA GLY A 181 -7.71 -11.77 -5.90
C GLY A 181 -7.38 -11.04 -4.59
N LEU A 182 -7.68 -9.75 -4.52
CA LEU A 182 -7.49 -8.92 -3.32
C LEU A 182 -8.35 -9.40 -2.14
N ALA A 183 -9.60 -9.80 -2.39
CA ALA A 183 -10.50 -10.28 -1.34
C ALA A 183 -10.07 -11.65 -0.77
N LEU A 184 -9.69 -12.59 -1.64
CA LEU A 184 -9.18 -13.90 -1.22
C LEU A 184 -7.87 -13.78 -0.44
N PHE A 185 -6.94 -12.96 -0.92
CA PHE A 185 -5.70 -12.64 -0.20
C PHE A 185 -5.97 -12.06 1.19
N ALA A 186 -6.91 -11.09 1.27
CA ALA A 186 -7.22 -10.44 2.54
C ALA A 186 -7.82 -11.43 3.56
N ALA A 187 -8.76 -12.27 3.13
CA ALA A 187 -9.34 -13.30 3.99
C ALA A 187 -8.30 -14.31 4.48
N LEU A 188 -7.41 -14.80 3.58
CA LEU A 188 -6.32 -15.71 3.96
C LEU A 188 -5.34 -15.07 4.94
N SER A 189 -5.04 -13.78 4.77
CA SER A 189 -4.17 -13.04 5.70
C SER A 189 -4.79 -12.94 7.09
N GLN A 190 -6.08 -12.59 7.18
CA GLN A 190 -6.79 -12.52 8.46
C GLN A 190 -6.90 -13.90 9.13
N GLU A 191 -7.17 -14.95 8.37
CA GLU A 191 -7.15 -16.34 8.85
C GLU A 191 -5.80 -16.72 9.47
N ALA A 192 -4.69 -16.25 8.84
CA ALA A 192 -3.33 -16.48 9.35
C ALA A 192 -2.96 -15.55 10.53
N GLY A 193 -3.83 -14.64 10.96
CA GLY A 193 -3.54 -13.66 12.01
C GLY A 193 -2.61 -12.54 11.57
N LEU A 194 -2.68 -12.14 10.29
CA LEU A 194 -1.91 -11.05 9.68
C LEU A 194 -2.85 -9.97 9.14
N VAL A 195 -2.52 -8.70 9.33
CA VAL A 195 -3.30 -7.57 8.80
C VAL A 195 -3.08 -7.43 7.30
N PRO A 196 -4.09 -7.55 6.43
CA PRO A 196 -3.92 -7.33 5.00
C PRO A 196 -3.85 -5.83 4.67
N VAL A 197 -2.84 -5.42 3.92
CA VAL A 197 -2.79 -4.15 3.21
C VAL A 197 -3.22 -4.41 1.76
N VAL A 198 -4.44 -4.01 1.45
CA VAL A 198 -5.11 -4.22 0.16
C VAL A 198 -4.74 -3.06 -0.76
N GLU A 199 -4.01 -3.35 -1.87
CA GLU A 199 -3.45 -2.32 -2.74
C GLU A 199 -3.99 -2.40 -4.18
N PRO A 200 -5.22 -1.88 -4.45
CA PRO A 200 -5.72 -1.66 -5.81
C PRO A 200 -5.11 -0.37 -6.36
N GLU A 201 -4.01 -0.46 -7.09
CA GLU A 201 -3.33 0.69 -7.66
C GLU A 201 -3.86 1.02 -9.06
N VAL A 202 -4.49 2.17 -9.21
CA VAL A 202 -4.75 2.79 -10.52
C VAL A 202 -3.46 3.48 -10.95
N LEU A 203 -2.93 3.06 -12.11
CA LEU A 203 -1.64 3.53 -12.61
C LEU A 203 -1.74 4.96 -13.12
N MET A 204 -0.70 5.77 -12.84
CA MET A 204 -0.61 7.13 -13.35
C MET A 204 0.09 7.22 -14.73
N ASP A 205 0.36 6.07 -15.37
CA ASP A 205 0.87 6.03 -16.74
C ASP A 205 -0.19 6.51 -17.74
N GLY A 206 0.24 7.21 -18.82
CA GLY A 206 -0.63 7.67 -19.90
C GLY A 206 -1.14 9.10 -19.76
N HIS A 207 -2.16 9.44 -20.58
CA HIS A 207 -2.63 10.82 -20.81
C HIS A 207 -3.99 11.14 -20.17
N HIS A 208 -4.50 10.28 -19.29
CA HIS A 208 -5.82 10.46 -18.70
C HIS A 208 -5.91 11.72 -17.83
N THR A 209 -7.09 12.32 -17.79
CA THR A 209 -7.38 13.49 -16.97
C THR A 209 -7.56 13.14 -15.50
N LEU A 210 -7.49 14.13 -14.61
CA LEU A 210 -7.83 14.01 -13.19
C LEU A 210 -9.23 13.38 -13.00
N ALA A 211 -10.22 13.86 -13.76
CA ALA A 211 -11.59 13.36 -13.68
C ALA A 211 -11.71 11.88 -14.08
N ARG A 212 -10.98 11.45 -15.11
CA ARG A 212 -10.96 10.04 -15.51
C ARG A 212 -10.30 9.15 -14.45
N CYS A 213 -9.22 9.61 -13.85
CA CYS A 213 -8.60 8.91 -12.72
C CYS A 213 -9.56 8.77 -11.54
N GLU A 214 -10.30 9.84 -11.19
CA GLU A 214 -11.30 9.80 -10.11
C GLU A 214 -12.40 8.77 -10.39
N GLU A 215 -12.94 8.76 -11.59
CA GLU A 215 -13.96 7.81 -12.02
C GLU A 215 -13.49 6.35 -11.90
N VAL A 216 -12.30 6.05 -12.46
CA VAL A 216 -11.72 4.70 -12.44
C VAL A 216 -11.38 4.27 -11.02
N THR A 217 -10.80 5.15 -10.22
CA THR A 217 -10.45 4.86 -8.82
C THR A 217 -11.70 4.56 -8.01
N ARG A 218 -12.75 5.38 -8.15
CA ARG A 218 -14.03 5.16 -7.47
C ARG A 218 -14.66 3.82 -7.85
N THR A 219 -14.74 3.51 -9.15
CA THR A 219 -15.28 2.23 -9.64
C THR A 219 -14.48 1.05 -9.12
N THR A 220 -13.15 1.13 -9.16
CA THR A 220 -12.25 0.09 -8.65
C THR A 220 -12.45 -0.14 -7.16
N LEU A 221 -12.43 0.93 -6.35
CA LEU A 221 -12.60 0.81 -4.89
C LEU A 221 -13.99 0.28 -4.51
N THR A 222 -15.05 0.75 -5.17
CA THR A 222 -16.42 0.23 -4.94
C THR A 222 -16.49 -1.27 -5.19
N THR A 223 -15.93 -1.75 -6.31
CA THR A 223 -15.89 -3.18 -6.63
C THR A 223 -15.05 -3.97 -5.62
N VAL A 224 -13.89 -3.44 -5.24
CA VAL A 224 -13.01 -4.09 -4.25
C VAL A 224 -13.72 -4.24 -2.91
N PHE A 225 -14.34 -3.18 -2.38
CA PHE A 225 -15.02 -3.27 -1.09
C PHE A 225 -16.26 -4.16 -1.11
N ALA A 226 -17.04 -4.15 -2.19
CA ALA A 226 -18.14 -5.11 -2.35
C ALA A 226 -17.62 -6.56 -2.27
N THR A 227 -16.52 -6.86 -2.99
CA THR A 227 -15.93 -8.20 -3.02
C THR A 227 -15.29 -8.59 -1.67
N LEU A 228 -14.67 -7.64 -0.96
CA LEU A 228 -14.15 -7.86 0.40
C LEU A 228 -15.27 -8.26 1.38
N LEU A 229 -16.42 -7.58 1.32
CA LEU A 229 -17.60 -7.89 2.14
C LEU A 229 -18.19 -9.27 1.78
N GLU A 230 -18.33 -9.59 0.49
CA GLU A 230 -18.75 -10.94 0.04
C GLU A 230 -17.82 -12.04 0.58
N GLN A 231 -16.50 -11.77 0.63
CA GLN A 231 -15.48 -12.68 1.14
C GLN A 231 -15.39 -12.67 2.67
N ARG A 232 -16.25 -11.90 3.37
CA ARG A 232 -16.32 -11.76 4.84
C ARG A 232 -15.04 -11.24 5.48
N VAL A 233 -14.31 -10.38 4.77
CA VAL A 233 -13.14 -9.70 5.33
C VAL A 233 -13.61 -8.70 6.39
N VAL A 234 -12.97 -8.74 7.56
CA VAL A 234 -13.21 -7.78 8.65
C VAL A 234 -12.51 -6.47 8.31
N LEU A 235 -13.29 -5.44 7.97
CA LEU A 235 -12.76 -4.17 7.47
C LEU A 235 -11.97 -3.39 8.53
N GLU A 236 -12.31 -3.53 9.80
CA GLU A 236 -11.61 -2.94 10.94
C GLU A 236 -10.19 -3.53 11.13
N ALA A 237 -9.93 -4.69 10.54
CA ALA A 237 -8.69 -5.43 10.65
C ALA A 237 -7.86 -5.44 9.34
N MET A 238 -7.98 -4.39 8.52
CA MET A 238 -7.22 -4.22 7.27
C MET A 238 -6.79 -2.76 7.08
N LEU A 239 -5.88 -2.52 6.14
CA LEU A 239 -5.61 -1.18 5.61
C LEU A 239 -5.86 -1.14 4.11
N LEU A 240 -6.36 -0.01 3.63
CA LEU A 240 -6.37 0.31 2.21
C LEU A 240 -5.07 1.01 1.85
N LYS A 241 -4.39 0.53 0.80
CA LYS A 241 -3.29 1.25 0.15
C LYS A 241 -3.73 1.62 -1.26
N THR A 242 -3.75 2.92 -1.58
CA THR A 242 -4.24 3.40 -2.88
C THR A 242 -3.45 4.61 -3.37
N GLY A 243 -3.57 4.92 -4.66
CA GLY A 243 -3.05 6.16 -5.22
C GLY A 243 -3.87 7.38 -4.79
N MET A 244 -3.26 8.55 -4.86
CA MET A 244 -4.00 9.80 -4.93
C MET A 244 -4.67 9.90 -6.30
N VAL A 245 -5.78 10.62 -6.41
CA VAL A 245 -6.41 10.89 -7.70
C VAL A 245 -5.55 11.91 -8.46
N LEU A 246 -4.94 11.48 -9.57
CA LEU A 246 -3.97 12.25 -10.33
C LEU A 246 -4.27 12.18 -11.83
N ALA A 247 -3.97 13.24 -12.57
CA ALA A 247 -3.86 13.13 -14.01
C ALA A 247 -2.70 12.19 -14.38
N GLY A 248 -2.80 11.54 -15.52
CA GLY A 248 -1.73 10.72 -16.06
C GLY A 248 -0.44 11.52 -16.22
N LYS A 249 0.72 10.89 -16.07
CA LYS A 249 2.02 11.58 -16.12
C LYS A 249 2.28 12.29 -17.45
N ASP A 250 1.68 11.80 -18.54
CA ASP A 250 1.81 12.36 -19.88
C ASP A 250 0.63 13.28 -20.26
N CYS A 251 -0.29 13.55 -19.32
CA CYS A 251 -1.40 14.47 -19.53
C CYS A 251 -0.89 15.92 -19.57
N PRO A 252 -1.23 16.70 -20.61
CA PRO A 252 -0.80 18.09 -20.70
C PRO A 252 -1.32 18.98 -19.56
N GLN A 253 -2.46 18.62 -18.99
CA GLN A 253 -3.12 19.36 -17.92
C GLN A 253 -2.86 18.69 -16.58
N GLN A 254 -1.79 19.09 -15.91
CA GLN A 254 -1.50 18.63 -14.55
C GLN A 254 -2.25 19.49 -13.53
N ALA A 255 -2.89 18.83 -12.58
CA ALA A 255 -3.64 19.50 -11.53
C ALA A 255 -2.71 20.00 -10.40
N ALA A 256 -3.02 21.18 -9.86
CA ALA A 256 -2.36 21.70 -8.67
C ALA A 256 -2.71 20.85 -7.41
N VAL A 257 -1.98 21.07 -6.32
CA VAL A 257 -2.09 20.28 -5.06
C VAL A 257 -3.51 20.31 -4.49
N GLY A 258 -4.19 21.47 -4.47
CA GLY A 258 -5.56 21.62 -3.94
C GLY A 258 -6.59 20.76 -4.67
N PRO A 259 -6.77 20.89 -5.99
CA PRO A 259 -7.65 20.03 -6.77
C PRO A 259 -7.37 18.52 -6.65
N VAL A 260 -6.11 18.12 -6.53
CA VAL A 260 -5.74 16.71 -6.27
C VAL A 260 -6.25 16.26 -4.90
N ALA A 261 -6.08 17.07 -3.87
CA ALA A 261 -6.55 16.75 -2.52
C ALA A 261 -8.09 16.65 -2.47
N GLU A 262 -8.80 17.59 -3.07
CA GLU A 262 -10.26 17.61 -3.14
C GLU A 262 -10.81 16.39 -3.87
N ALA A 263 -10.27 16.07 -5.07
CA ALA A 263 -10.69 14.93 -5.87
C ALA A 263 -10.42 13.62 -5.13
N THR A 264 -9.25 13.50 -4.49
CA THR A 264 -8.89 12.30 -3.71
C THR A 264 -9.85 12.08 -2.54
N ILE A 265 -10.12 13.11 -1.73
CA ILE A 265 -11.04 13.00 -0.58
C ILE A 265 -12.46 12.69 -1.05
N ARG A 266 -12.93 13.37 -2.10
CA ARG A 266 -14.27 13.14 -2.66
C ARG A 266 -14.41 11.68 -3.14
N CYS A 267 -13.44 11.16 -3.88
CA CYS A 267 -13.40 9.79 -4.34
C CYS A 267 -13.45 8.78 -3.17
N LEU A 268 -12.59 8.98 -2.18
CA LEU A 268 -12.52 8.09 -1.01
C LEU A 268 -13.83 8.09 -0.21
N ARG A 269 -14.44 9.24 0.03
CA ARG A 269 -15.75 9.36 0.72
C ARG A 269 -16.87 8.60 0.02
N GLN A 270 -16.81 8.50 -1.30
CA GLN A 270 -17.83 7.80 -2.10
C GLN A 270 -17.63 6.28 -2.14
N ALA A 271 -16.41 5.79 -1.92
CA ALA A 271 -16.08 4.40 -2.21
C ALA A 271 -15.53 3.60 -1.02
N VAL A 272 -15.04 4.24 0.04
CA VAL A 272 -14.38 3.55 1.16
C VAL A 272 -15.28 3.52 2.39
N PRO A 273 -15.63 2.34 2.93
CA PRO A 273 -16.39 2.22 4.16
C PRO A 273 -15.68 2.86 5.37
N ALA A 274 -16.45 3.51 6.25
CA ALA A 274 -15.91 4.15 7.45
C ALA A 274 -15.31 3.17 8.47
N ALA A 275 -15.61 1.88 8.36
CA ALA A 275 -15.07 0.82 9.19
C ALA A 275 -13.57 0.57 8.97
N VAL A 276 -13.01 0.96 7.83
CA VAL A 276 -11.57 0.83 7.56
C VAL A 276 -10.79 1.76 8.48
N PRO A 277 -9.81 1.27 9.29
CA PRO A 277 -9.12 2.11 10.27
C PRO A 277 -8.19 3.15 9.64
N GLY A 278 -7.66 2.85 8.45
CA GLY A 278 -6.72 3.75 7.81
C GLY A 278 -6.49 3.52 6.33
N ILE A 279 -6.13 4.61 5.66
CA ILE A 279 -5.77 4.64 4.25
C ILE A 279 -4.32 5.13 4.15
N VAL A 280 -3.47 4.34 3.51
CA VAL A 280 -2.07 4.68 3.27
C VAL A 280 -1.85 4.93 1.78
N PHE A 281 -1.40 6.12 1.41
CA PHE A 281 -1.17 6.46 0.01
C PHE A 281 0.12 5.86 -0.51
N LEU A 282 0.09 5.31 -1.73
CA LEU A 282 1.29 5.01 -2.49
C LEU A 282 1.80 6.27 -3.21
N SER A 283 3.08 6.30 -3.57
CA SER A 283 3.63 7.44 -4.32
C SER A 283 3.38 7.35 -5.84
N GLY A 284 3.19 6.15 -6.39
CA GLY A 284 2.78 5.92 -7.78
C GLY A 284 3.72 6.45 -8.87
N GLY A 285 4.94 6.86 -8.50
CA GLY A 285 5.88 7.50 -9.43
C GLY A 285 5.95 9.02 -9.32
N GLN A 286 5.22 9.63 -8.41
CA GLN A 286 5.40 11.03 -8.03
C GLN A 286 6.81 11.26 -7.47
N GLY A 287 7.37 12.45 -7.68
CA GLY A 287 8.55 12.91 -6.96
C GLY A 287 8.29 12.96 -5.45
N ASP A 288 9.35 12.83 -4.66
CA ASP A 288 9.28 12.75 -3.20
C ASP A 288 8.64 13.98 -2.56
N VAL A 289 9.06 15.20 -2.93
CA VAL A 289 8.49 16.46 -2.47
C VAL A 289 7.01 16.58 -2.87
N ALA A 290 6.68 16.34 -4.14
CA ALA A 290 5.31 16.44 -4.64
C ALA A 290 4.36 15.45 -3.96
N ALA A 291 4.82 14.22 -3.67
CA ALA A 291 4.04 13.25 -2.91
C ALA A 291 3.78 13.72 -1.48
N THR A 292 4.78 14.35 -0.84
CA THR A 292 4.68 14.89 0.52
C THR A 292 3.74 16.09 0.58
N GLU A 293 3.82 17.03 -0.37
CA GLU A 293 2.94 18.21 -0.46
C GLU A 293 1.47 17.82 -0.63
N ARG A 294 1.20 16.87 -1.53
CA ARG A 294 -0.15 16.37 -1.76
C ARG A 294 -0.69 15.61 -0.56
N LEU A 295 0.12 14.77 0.08
CA LEU A 295 -0.24 14.11 1.34
C LEU A 295 -0.62 15.14 2.40
N ASN A 296 0.21 16.18 2.59
CA ASN A 296 -0.04 17.26 3.54
C ASN A 296 -1.36 17.97 3.25
N ALA A 297 -1.65 18.28 1.99
CA ALA A 297 -2.90 18.94 1.61
C ALA A 297 -4.12 18.05 1.87
N ILE A 298 -4.03 16.75 1.56
CA ILE A 298 -5.09 15.77 1.82
C ILE A 298 -5.35 15.64 3.31
N CYS A 299 -4.29 15.54 4.14
CA CYS A 299 -4.44 15.43 5.58
C CYS A 299 -4.98 16.72 6.23
N ARG A 300 -4.57 17.89 5.73
CA ARG A 300 -5.10 19.20 6.19
C ARG A 300 -6.57 19.39 5.88
N ALA A 301 -7.06 18.89 4.77
CA ALA A 301 -8.47 19.00 4.41
C ALA A 301 -9.39 18.28 5.42
N GLY A 302 -8.92 17.20 6.04
CA GLY A 302 -9.58 16.56 7.19
C GLY A 302 -11.00 16.08 6.93
N GLY A 303 -11.78 15.94 8.03
CA GLY A 303 -13.21 15.62 7.98
C GLY A 303 -13.55 14.24 7.41
N VAL A 304 -12.63 13.27 7.48
CA VAL A 304 -12.80 11.89 7.05
C VAL A 304 -12.75 10.93 8.23
N PRO A 305 -13.42 9.76 8.17
CA PRO A 305 -13.46 8.82 9.29
C PRO A 305 -12.16 8.03 9.48
N TRP A 306 -11.33 7.92 8.43
CA TRP A 306 -10.11 7.12 8.44
C TRP A 306 -8.90 7.92 8.90
N LYS A 307 -7.89 7.23 9.44
CA LYS A 307 -6.55 7.80 9.53
C LYS A 307 -5.92 7.82 8.14
N LEU A 308 -5.39 8.97 7.73
CA LEU A 308 -4.69 9.13 6.46
C LEU A 308 -3.18 9.11 6.72
N SER A 309 -2.46 8.31 5.95
CA SER A 309 -1.01 8.19 6.08
C SER A 309 -0.37 7.81 4.74
N PHE A 310 0.88 7.39 4.75
CA PHE A 310 1.64 7.00 3.56
C PHE A 310 2.16 5.56 3.66
N SER A 311 2.34 4.94 2.48
CA SER A 311 3.14 3.72 2.32
C SER A 311 4.01 3.89 1.08
N TYR A 312 5.14 4.58 1.27
CA TYR A 312 5.99 4.99 0.17
C TYR A 312 7.18 4.06 -0.02
N GLY A 313 7.48 3.76 -1.29
CA GLY A 313 8.73 3.14 -1.73
C GLY A 313 9.71 4.22 -2.21
N ARG A 314 9.62 4.59 -3.50
CA ARG A 314 10.54 5.55 -4.14
C ARG A 314 10.57 6.90 -3.41
N ALA A 315 9.45 7.48 -3.10
CA ALA A 315 9.38 8.78 -2.43
C ALA A 315 10.01 8.83 -1.03
N LEU A 316 10.29 7.68 -0.40
CA LEU A 316 11.09 7.61 0.82
C LEU A 316 12.55 7.25 0.56
N GLN A 317 12.81 6.37 -0.40
CA GLN A 317 14.10 5.70 -0.56
C GLN A 317 15.03 6.37 -1.57
N ASP A 318 14.51 7.15 -2.55
CA ASP A 318 15.32 7.63 -3.68
C ASP A 318 16.46 8.54 -3.23
N ALA A 319 16.24 9.45 -2.29
CA ALA A 319 17.28 10.30 -1.74
C ALA A 319 18.38 9.45 -1.06
N ALA A 320 17.99 8.51 -0.21
CA ALA A 320 18.92 7.61 0.48
C ALA A 320 19.71 6.74 -0.49
N MET A 321 19.06 6.15 -1.49
CA MET A 321 19.71 5.29 -2.47
C MET A 321 20.71 6.07 -3.35
N LYS A 322 20.36 7.28 -3.79
CA LYS A 322 21.21 8.18 -4.55
C LYS A 322 22.43 8.67 -3.74
N THR A 323 22.28 8.79 -2.42
CA THR A 323 23.37 9.16 -1.52
C THR A 323 24.28 7.95 -1.26
N TRP A 324 23.69 6.76 -1.04
CA TRP A 324 24.44 5.55 -0.71
C TRP A 324 25.38 5.09 -1.86
N LYS A 325 24.88 4.93 -3.06
CA LYS A 325 25.61 4.50 -4.27
C LYS A 325 26.45 3.22 -4.13
N GLY A 326 26.29 2.45 -3.04
CA GLY A 326 26.97 1.18 -2.77
C GLY A 326 28.04 1.21 -1.67
N PRO A 327 28.98 2.18 -1.61
CA PRO A 327 30.06 2.19 -0.63
C PRO A 327 29.61 2.30 0.83
N PRO A 328 30.23 1.53 1.76
CA PRO A 328 29.94 1.61 3.20
C PRO A 328 30.15 3.01 3.78
N ALA A 329 31.10 3.78 3.28
CA ALA A 329 31.38 5.14 3.72
C ALA A 329 30.18 6.10 3.59
N ASN A 330 29.25 5.80 2.69
CA ASN A 330 28.08 6.63 2.44
C ASN A 330 26.85 6.26 3.30
N VAL A 331 26.94 5.22 4.12
CA VAL A 331 25.80 4.69 4.90
C VAL A 331 25.21 5.75 5.81
N ALA A 332 26.03 6.45 6.61
CA ALA A 332 25.54 7.46 7.55
C ALA A 332 24.81 8.62 6.86
N ALA A 333 25.35 9.11 5.74
CA ALA A 333 24.70 10.17 4.94
C ALA A 333 23.39 9.70 4.30
N ALA A 334 23.35 8.45 3.82
CA ALA A 334 22.13 7.88 3.24
C ALA A 334 21.03 7.65 4.29
N GLN A 335 21.42 7.24 5.51
CA GLN A 335 20.51 7.12 6.64
C GLN A 335 19.95 8.47 7.07
N ALA A 336 20.77 9.52 7.10
CA ALA A 336 20.31 10.89 7.34
C ALA A 336 19.27 11.34 6.29
N ALA A 337 19.50 11.06 5.01
CA ALA A 337 18.57 11.37 3.93
C ALA A 337 17.23 10.60 4.08
N LEU A 338 17.27 9.32 4.46
CA LEU A 338 16.05 8.55 4.73
C LEU A 338 15.27 9.12 5.91
N ARG A 339 15.96 9.41 7.03
CA ARG A 339 15.35 9.98 8.24
C ARG A 339 14.68 11.31 7.94
N HIS A 340 15.34 12.18 7.18
CA HIS A 340 14.76 13.46 6.76
C HIS A 340 13.45 13.25 5.96
N ARG A 341 13.46 12.40 4.93
CA ARG A 341 12.24 12.13 4.14
C ARG A 341 11.13 11.50 4.98
N ALA A 342 11.47 10.60 5.90
CA ALA A 342 10.50 10.00 6.82
C ALA A 342 9.86 11.06 7.73
N ARG A 343 10.67 11.98 8.29
CA ARG A 343 10.20 13.12 9.12
C ARG A 343 9.29 14.05 8.31
N CYS A 344 9.67 14.44 7.08
CA CYS A 344 8.84 15.28 6.21
C CYS A 344 7.46 14.65 5.96
N ASN A 345 7.41 13.36 5.65
CA ASN A 345 6.14 12.64 5.46
C ASN A 345 5.36 12.48 6.76
N GLY A 346 6.02 12.28 7.91
CA GLY A 346 5.38 12.25 9.22
C GLY A 346 4.70 13.57 9.57
N LEU A 347 5.33 14.71 9.27
CA LEU A 347 4.74 16.03 9.42
C LEU A 347 3.58 16.25 8.44
N ALA A 348 3.70 15.74 7.20
CA ALA A 348 2.61 15.81 6.21
C ALA A 348 1.36 15.05 6.66
N VAL A 349 1.51 13.89 7.30
CA VAL A 349 0.39 13.15 7.93
C VAL A 349 -0.35 14.01 8.97
N GLN A 350 0.38 14.89 9.66
CA GLN A 350 -0.18 15.82 10.66
C GLN A 350 -0.66 17.15 10.05
N GLY A 351 -0.50 17.34 8.73
CA GLY A 351 -0.81 18.60 8.06
C GLY A 351 0.15 19.75 8.40
N GLN A 352 1.35 19.44 8.88
CA GLN A 352 2.35 20.38 9.40
C GLN A 352 3.58 20.53 8.50
N TYR A 353 3.65 19.80 7.37
CA TYR A 353 4.75 19.93 6.44
C TYR A 353 4.78 21.30 5.76
N SER A 354 5.98 21.85 5.61
CA SER A 354 6.22 23.13 4.97
C SER A 354 7.56 23.11 4.20
N GLU A 355 7.74 24.11 3.35
CA GLU A 355 9.00 24.32 2.60
C GLU A 355 10.23 24.48 3.52
N SER A 356 10.05 25.09 4.72
CA SER A 356 11.13 25.22 5.69
C SER A 356 11.59 23.83 6.19
N THR A 357 10.66 22.92 6.41
CA THR A 357 10.97 21.54 6.81
C THR A 357 11.81 20.82 5.74
N GLU A 358 11.55 21.08 4.46
CA GLU A 358 12.30 20.49 3.37
C GLU A 358 13.77 20.97 3.36
N ARG A 359 14.00 22.23 3.70
CA ARG A 359 15.34 22.87 3.71
C ARG A 359 16.20 22.48 4.91
N GLU A 360 15.63 22.05 6.01
CA GLU A 360 16.37 21.66 7.24
C GLU A 360 17.33 20.48 7.02
N ALA A 361 17.21 19.74 5.92
CA ALA A 361 18.13 18.63 5.60
C ALA A 361 19.50 19.06 5.09
N THR A 362 19.65 20.32 4.69
CA THR A 362 20.87 20.83 4.07
C THR A 362 21.80 21.58 5.05
N ALA A 363 21.42 21.69 6.29
CA ALA A 363 22.21 22.21 7.40
C ALA A 363 22.72 21.05 8.28
#